data_7de35f828963e3059a23a50b8025560e
#
_entry.id   7de35f828963e3059a23a50b8025560e
#
_cell.length_a   1.000
_cell.length_b   1.000
_cell.length_c   1.000
_cell.angle_alpha   90.00
_cell.angle_beta   90.00
_cell.angle_gamma   90.00
#
_symmetry.space_group_name_H-M   'P 1'
#
loop_
_entity.id
_entity.type
_entity.pdbx_description
1 polymer ?
#
loop_
_entity_poly.entity_id
_entity_poly.type
_entity_poly.pdbx_seq_one_letter_code
_entity_poly.pdbx_strand_id
1 'polypeptide(L)'
;MVQLTLPKNSRMTTGKTWPKPEGATNLRKFQIYRWNPDDGKNPSVDTYFVDMDTCGPMVLDALIKIKNEIDPTLTFRRSCREGICGSCAMNIDGINTLACIYGMDEIKGDVKIYPLPHMPVVKDLIPDLTHFYAQHASIMPWLETKTNRPAKEWKQSIEDRKKLDGLYECVMCASCSTSCPSYWWNGDRYLGPAALLHAYRWIIDSRDEATGERLDELEDPFKLYRCHTIMNCAKTCPKGLNPAKAIAEIKKMMVDRSV
;
A
#
# COMPACT_ATOMS: atom_id res chain seq x y z
N MET A 1 13.20 16.60 35.61
CA MET A 1 12.90 15.32 34.96
C MET A 1 12.04 15.60 33.73
N VAL A 2 12.44 15.14 32.57
CA VAL A 2 11.59 15.23 31.36
C VAL A 2 10.45 14.22 31.51
N GLN A 3 9.23 14.68 31.56
CA GLN A 3 8.04 13.82 31.62
C GLN A 3 7.65 13.42 30.23
N LEU A 4 7.91 12.18 29.85
CA LEU A 4 7.48 11.61 28.57
C LEU A 4 6.00 11.25 28.65
N THR A 5 5.18 11.95 27.87
CA THR A 5 3.76 11.64 27.71
C THR A 5 3.53 11.01 26.33
N LEU A 6 2.70 9.97 26.30
CA LEU A 6 2.30 9.39 25.02
C LEU A 6 1.42 10.39 24.23
N PRO A 7 1.55 10.45 22.90
CA PRO A 7 0.67 11.26 22.08
C PRO A 7 -0.81 10.91 22.30
N LYS A 8 -1.68 11.89 22.07
CA LYS A 8 -3.14 11.65 22.08
C LYS A 8 -3.49 10.53 21.10
N ASN A 9 -4.41 9.66 21.49
CA ASN A 9 -4.88 8.50 20.71
C ASN A 9 -3.80 7.44 20.37
N SER A 10 -2.70 7.40 21.09
CA SER A 10 -1.59 6.45 20.87
C SER A 10 -1.77 5.10 21.58
N ARG A 11 -2.83 4.94 22.38
CA ARG A 11 -3.10 3.71 23.12
C ARG A 11 -4.25 2.95 22.50
N MET A 12 -4.02 1.67 22.23
CA MET A 12 -5.09 0.74 21.84
C MET A 12 -5.89 0.33 23.07
N THR A 13 -7.20 0.33 22.96
CA THR A 13 -8.13 -0.15 24.00
C THR A 13 -8.86 -1.39 23.52
N THR A 14 -9.40 -2.17 24.46
CA THR A 14 -10.33 -3.25 24.14
C THR A 14 -11.64 -2.62 23.67
N GLY A 15 -12.08 -3.01 22.50
CA GLY A 15 -13.32 -2.56 21.90
C GLY A 15 -14.52 -3.46 22.25
N LYS A 16 -15.56 -3.38 21.44
CA LYS A 16 -16.78 -4.14 21.58
C LYS A 16 -16.59 -5.59 21.12
N THR A 17 -17.14 -6.53 21.85
CA THR A 17 -17.31 -7.91 21.39
C THR A 17 -18.75 -8.10 20.91
N TRP A 18 -18.88 -8.44 19.63
CA TRP A 18 -20.18 -8.66 19.00
C TRP A 18 -20.69 -10.08 19.28
N PRO A 19 -22.00 -10.30 19.35
CA PRO A 19 -22.56 -11.62 19.60
C PRO A 19 -22.17 -12.60 18.49
N LYS A 20 -22.09 -13.87 18.86
CA LYS A 20 -21.89 -14.95 17.89
C LYS A 20 -23.20 -15.20 17.14
N PRO A 21 -23.13 -15.49 15.81
CA PRO A 21 -24.30 -15.94 15.05
C PRO A 21 -24.90 -17.20 15.66
N GLU A 22 -26.22 -17.24 15.79
CA GLU A 22 -26.93 -18.41 16.29
C GLU A 22 -26.84 -19.59 15.30
N GLY A 23 -26.62 -20.79 15.80
CA GLY A 23 -26.55 -22.00 14.98
C GLY A 23 -25.29 -22.15 14.13
N ALA A 24 -24.34 -21.22 14.19
CA ALA A 24 -23.10 -21.30 13.44
C ALA A 24 -22.19 -22.44 13.92
N THR A 25 -21.68 -23.24 12.98
CA THR A 25 -20.82 -24.41 13.26
C THR A 25 -19.36 -24.17 12.96
N ASN A 26 -19.02 -23.20 12.09
CA ASN A 26 -17.67 -22.93 11.62
C ASN A 26 -17.28 -21.47 11.88
N LEU A 27 -17.19 -21.12 13.16
CA LEU A 27 -16.92 -19.74 13.59
C LEU A 27 -15.44 -19.37 13.46
N ARG A 28 -15.18 -18.25 12.76
CA ARG A 28 -13.89 -17.58 12.75
C ARG A 28 -13.96 -16.26 13.51
N LYS A 29 -12.96 -16.01 14.33
CA LYS A 29 -12.87 -14.77 15.13
C LYS A 29 -12.04 -13.74 14.39
N PHE A 30 -12.57 -12.51 14.32
CA PHE A 30 -11.93 -11.35 13.73
C PHE A 30 -11.69 -10.29 14.79
N GLN A 31 -10.49 -9.76 14.85
CA GLN A 31 -10.09 -8.64 15.69
C GLN A 31 -9.75 -7.47 14.79
N ILE A 32 -10.63 -6.47 14.75
CA ILE A 32 -10.57 -5.37 13.78
C ILE A 32 -10.34 -4.05 14.48
N TYR A 33 -9.34 -3.30 14.02
CA TYR A 33 -9.08 -1.94 14.46
C TYR A 33 -10.27 -1.04 14.17
N ARG A 34 -10.67 -0.25 15.19
CA ARG A 34 -11.75 0.72 15.11
C ARG A 34 -11.26 2.05 15.64
N TRP A 35 -11.52 3.09 14.87
CA TRP A 35 -11.27 4.46 15.30
C TRP A 35 -12.18 5.43 14.55
N ASN A 36 -12.73 6.40 15.28
CA ASN A 36 -13.56 7.46 14.73
C ASN A 36 -12.97 8.82 15.14
N PRO A 37 -12.65 9.73 14.20
CA PRO A 37 -12.10 11.04 14.52
C PRO A 37 -13.05 11.91 15.34
N ASP A 38 -14.36 11.71 15.21
CA ASP A 38 -15.40 12.58 15.80
C ASP A 38 -15.58 12.35 17.30
N ASP A 39 -15.26 11.19 17.84
CA ASP A 39 -15.48 10.86 19.24
C ASP A 39 -14.30 11.18 20.17
N GLY A 40 -13.15 11.54 19.61
CA GLY A 40 -11.94 11.91 20.33
C GLY A 40 -11.34 10.85 21.23
N LYS A 41 -11.80 9.60 21.13
CA LYS A 41 -11.32 8.46 21.95
C LYS A 41 -10.08 7.82 21.34
N ASN A 42 -9.39 7.04 22.17
CA ASN A 42 -8.34 6.17 21.70
C ASN A 42 -8.89 5.09 20.75
N PRO A 43 -8.10 4.63 19.77
CA PRO A 43 -8.50 3.50 18.95
C PRO A 43 -8.73 2.25 19.78
N SER A 44 -9.61 1.39 19.30
CA SER A 44 -9.96 0.12 19.93
C SER A 44 -9.84 -1.04 18.96
N VAL A 45 -9.90 -2.27 19.49
CA VAL A 45 -10.00 -3.48 18.68
C VAL A 45 -11.33 -4.15 19.01
N ASP A 46 -12.24 -4.13 18.04
CA ASP A 46 -13.51 -4.85 18.15
C ASP A 46 -13.35 -6.32 17.76
N THR A 47 -14.12 -7.17 18.41
CA THR A 47 -14.15 -8.61 18.15
C THR A 47 -15.45 -9.01 17.48
N TYR A 48 -15.34 -9.63 16.30
CA TYR A 48 -16.45 -10.16 15.52
C TYR A 48 -16.31 -11.67 15.35
N PHE A 49 -17.43 -12.35 15.21
CA PHE A 49 -17.50 -13.78 14.90
C PHE A 49 -18.25 -13.94 13.57
N VAL A 50 -17.62 -14.60 12.62
CA VAL A 50 -18.18 -14.85 11.29
C VAL A 50 -18.30 -16.36 11.09
N ASP A 51 -19.47 -16.80 10.64
CA ASP A 51 -19.66 -18.18 10.20
C ASP A 51 -19.11 -18.35 8.78
N MET A 52 -18.06 -19.15 8.67
CA MET A 52 -17.35 -19.39 7.41
C MET A 52 -18.12 -20.27 6.43
N ASP A 53 -19.11 -21.04 6.90
CA ASP A 53 -19.95 -21.86 6.02
C ASP A 53 -20.88 -21.00 5.14
N THR A 54 -21.13 -19.76 5.58
CA THR A 54 -21.97 -18.78 4.86
C THR A 54 -21.17 -17.57 4.38
N CYS A 55 -19.83 -17.65 4.38
CA CYS A 55 -18.92 -16.58 3.98
C CYS A 55 -18.08 -17.02 2.78
N GLY A 56 -17.73 -16.06 1.91
CA GLY A 56 -16.77 -16.33 0.84
C GLY A 56 -15.33 -16.54 1.39
N PRO A 57 -14.42 -17.07 0.56
CA PRO A 57 -13.11 -17.54 1.01
C PRO A 57 -12.08 -16.43 1.28
N MET A 58 -12.34 -15.20 0.86
CA MET A 58 -11.37 -14.10 1.00
C MET A 58 -11.64 -13.25 2.25
N VAL A 59 -10.58 -12.63 2.79
CA VAL A 59 -10.72 -11.72 3.94
C VAL A 59 -11.70 -10.58 3.64
N LEU A 60 -11.73 -10.08 2.40
CA LEU A 60 -12.69 -9.04 2.01
C LEU A 60 -14.15 -9.52 2.09
N ASP A 61 -14.42 -10.78 1.81
CA ASP A 61 -15.78 -11.33 1.91
C ASP A 61 -16.28 -11.29 3.37
N ALA A 62 -15.41 -11.66 4.30
CA ALA A 62 -15.71 -11.56 5.73
C ALA A 62 -15.93 -10.10 6.17
N LEU A 63 -15.13 -9.16 5.71
CA LEU A 63 -15.33 -7.73 6.01
C LEU A 63 -16.66 -7.20 5.47
N ILE A 64 -17.03 -7.61 4.26
CA ILE A 64 -18.32 -7.24 3.65
C ILE A 64 -19.48 -7.85 4.46
N LYS A 65 -19.37 -9.11 4.86
CA LYS A 65 -20.38 -9.78 5.67
C LYS A 65 -20.53 -9.11 7.03
N ILE A 66 -19.41 -8.78 7.72
CA ILE A 66 -19.44 -8.02 8.98
C ILE A 66 -20.17 -6.70 8.80
N LYS A 67 -19.82 -5.93 7.76
CA LYS A 67 -20.44 -4.63 7.48
C LYS A 67 -21.94 -4.72 7.19
N ASN A 68 -22.35 -5.74 6.44
CA ASN A 68 -23.75 -5.85 6.00
C ASN A 68 -24.68 -6.45 7.07
N GLU A 69 -24.17 -7.38 7.88
CA GLU A 69 -25.01 -8.19 8.76
C GLU A 69 -24.78 -7.93 10.25
N ILE A 70 -23.60 -7.42 10.65
CA ILE A 70 -23.21 -7.27 12.04
C ILE A 70 -23.05 -5.81 12.46
N ASP A 71 -22.19 -5.06 11.72
CA ASP A 71 -21.80 -3.70 12.07
C ASP A 71 -21.68 -2.80 10.84
N PRO A 72 -22.73 -2.08 10.46
CA PRO A 72 -22.75 -1.21 9.27
C PRO A 72 -21.80 -0.01 9.41
N THR A 73 -21.31 0.30 10.61
CA THR A 73 -20.40 1.43 10.86
C THR A 73 -18.95 1.13 10.49
N LEU A 74 -18.57 -0.17 10.32
CA LEU A 74 -17.21 -0.56 9.94
C LEU A 74 -16.84 0.06 8.60
N THR A 75 -15.70 0.79 8.57
CA THR A 75 -15.30 1.59 7.41
C THR A 75 -14.02 1.05 6.78
N PHE A 76 -14.08 0.73 5.49
CA PHE A 76 -12.96 0.28 4.67
C PHE A 76 -13.19 0.60 3.18
N ARG A 77 -12.10 0.63 2.39
CA ARG A 77 -12.18 0.82 0.94
C ARG A 77 -12.23 -0.53 0.23
N ARG A 78 -13.00 -0.62 -0.82
CA ARG A 78 -13.04 -1.76 -1.75
C ARG A 78 -13.53 -1.35 -3.12
N SER A 79 -13.20 -2.14 -4.16
CA SER A 79 -13.76 -1.95 -5.50
C SER A 79 -13.69 -3.23 -6.32
N CYS A 80 -12.58 -3.52 -7.01
CA CYS A 80 -12.48 -4.55 -8.06
C CYS A 80 -12.67 -6.00 -7.60
N ARG A 81 -12.25 -6.35 -6.37
CA ARG A 81 -12.28 -7.71 -5.79
C ARG A 81 -11.35 -8.74 -6.45
N GLU A 82 -10.45 -8.30 -7.32
CA GLU A 82 -9.53 -9.15 -8.11
C GLU A 82 -8.07 -8.67 -8.10
N GLY A 83 -7.70 -7.86 -7.09
CA GLY A 83 -6.33 -7.41 -6.91
C GLY A 83 -5.84 -6.36 -7.93
N ILE A 84 -6.73 -5.60 -8.58
CA ILE A 84 -6.37 -4.65 -9.64
C ILE A 84 -6.42 -3.19 -9.18
N CYS A 85 -7.38 -2.81 -8.32
CA CYS A 85 -7.54 -1.40 -7.94
C CYS A 85 -6.71 -0.93 -6.74
N GLY A 86 -6.15 -1.85 -5.96
CA GLY A 86 -5.34 -1.52 -4.77
C GLY A 86 -6.13 -0.97 -3.57
N SER A 87 -7.43 -0.69 -3.69
CA SER A 87 -8.20 0.05 -2.70
C SER A 87 -8.40 -0.68 -1.37
N CYS A 88 -8.43 -2.01 -1.36
CA CYS A 88 -8.62 -2.83 -0.18
C CYS A 88 -7.29 -3.20 0.54
N ALA A 89 -6.24 -2.40 0.34
CA ALA A 89 -4.97 -2.61 1.01
C ALA A 89 -5.10 -2.32 2.51
N MET A 90 -4.65 -3.26 3.33
CA MET A 90 -4.65 -3.16 4.78
C MET A 90 -3.62 -4.10 5.38
N ASN A 91 -3.40 -4.02 6.68
CA ASN A 91 -2.56 -4.98 7.40
C ASN A 91 -3.43 -6.12 7.89
N ILE A 92 -3.16 -7.33 7.40
CA ILE A 92 -3.88 -8.55 7.78
C ILE A 92 -2.87 -9.49 8.42
N ASP A 93 -3.09 -9.79 9.70
CA ASP A 93 -2.23 -10.66 10.52
C ASP A 93 -0.72 -10.31 10.44
N GLY A 94 -0.41 -9.01 10.42
CA GLY A 94 0.95 -8.48 10.33
C GLY A 94 1.49 -8.29 8.91
N ILE A 95 0.77 -8.71 7.87
CA ILE A 95 1.17 -8.58 6.47
C ILE A 95 0.38 -7.47 5.78
N ASN A 96 1.04 -6.53 5.11
CA ASN A 96 0.38 -5.52 4.29
C ASN A 96 0.03 -6.15 2.93
N THR A 97 -1.25 -6.32 2.66
CA THR A 97 -1.74 -6.99 1.45
C THR A 97 -3.13 -6.49 1.04
N LEU A 98 -3.69 -7.06 -0.02
CA LEU A 98 -5.02 -6.75 -0.52
C LEU A 98 -6.04 -7.76 0.03
N ALA A 99 -7.03 -7.29 0.77
CA ALA A 99 -8.04 -8.17 1.38
C ALA A 99 -8.86 -8.99 0.37
N CYS A 100 -8.95 -8.56 -0.88
CA CYS A 100 -9.74 -9.26 -1.91
C CYS A 100 -9.05 -10.48 -2.52
N ILE A 101 -7.73 -10.63 -2.32
CA ILE A 101 -6.96 -11.77 -2.84
C ILE A 101 -6.21 -12.52 -1.75
N TYR A 102 -6.42 -12.18 -0.49
CA TYR A 102 -5.82 -12.88 0.64
C TYR A 102 -6.82 -13.88 1.19
N GLY A 103 -6.49 -15.16 1.09
CA GLY A 103 -7.35 -16.28 1.46
C GLY A 103 -7.48 -16.45 2.98
N MET A 104 -8.64 -16.86 3.42
CA MET A 104 -8.89 -17.18 4.83
C MET A 104 -8.12 -18.42 5.30
N ASP A 105 -7.76 -19.31 4.38
CA ASP A 105 -6.97 -20.52 4.60
C ASP A 105 -5.48 -20.23 4.83
N GLU A 106 -4.99 -19.08 4.37
CA GLU A 106 -3.62 -18.62 4.60
C GLU A 106 -3.38 -18.17 6.06
N ILE A 107 -4.46 -17.87 6.82
CA ILE A 107 -4.39 -17.34 8.17
C ILE A 107 -4.66 -18.44 9.20
N LYS A 108 -3.75 -18.63 10.12
CA LYS A 108 -3.92 -19.58 11.24
C LYS A 108 -4.46 -18.87 12.47
N GLY A 109 -5.61 -19.37 13.02
CA GLY A 109 -6.21 -18.82 14.24
C GLY A 109 -7.08 -17.57 14.01
N ASP A 110 -7.05 -16.63 14.97
CA ASP A 110 -7.82 -15.38 14.91
C ASP A 110 -7.29 -14.46 13.81
N VAL A 111 -8.19 -13.81 13.08
CA VAL A 111 -7.82 -12.86 12.00
C VAL A 111 -7.68 -11.46 12.59
N LYS A 112 -6.52 -10.86 12.51
CA LYS A 112 -6.24 -9.51 13.00
C LYS A 112 -6.15 -8.55 11.83
N ILE A 113 -6.97 -7.49 11.84
CA ILE A 113 -7.03 -6.52 10.73
C ILE A 113 -6.82 -5.11 11.26
N TYR A 114 -5.84 -4.42 10.67
CA TYR A 114 -5.47 -3.05 10.97
C TYR A 114 -5.39 -2.22 9.69
N PRO A 115 -5.47 -0.89 9.75
CA PRO A 115 -5.12 -0.06 8.60
C PRO A 115 -3.66 -0.25 8.22
N LEU A 116 -3.27 0.18 7.02
CA LEU A 116 -1.86 0.23 6.63
C LEU A 116 -1.06 1.04 7.66
N PRO A 117 0.06 0.50 8.17
CA PRO A 117 0.82 1.14 9.25
C PRO A 117 1.52 2.42 8.79
N HIS A 118 1.88 3.29 9.74
CA HIS A 118 2.65 4.52 9.53
C HIS A 118 2.03 5.53 8.54
N MET A 119 0.71 5.49 8.38
CA MET A 119 -0.07 6.53 7.71
C MET A 119 -1.13 7.07 8.67
N PRO A 120 -1.51 8.35 8.58
CA PRO A 120 -2.65 8.85 9.34
C PRO A 120 -3.90 8.05 9.00
N VAL A 121 -4.75 7.81 9.99
CA VAL A 121 -6.01 7.10 9.80
C VAL A 121 -7.14 8.12 9.65
N VAL A 122 -7.92 8.00 8.59
CA VAL A 122 -9.13 8.81 8.37
C VAL A 122 -10.28 8.28 9.23
N LYS A 123 -10.52 6.97 9.17
CA LYS A 123 -11.49 6.24 9.99
C LYS A 123 -11.25 4.73 9.85
N ASP A 124 -11.32 4.01 10.95
CA ASP A 124 -11.19 2.54 11.01
C ASP A 124 -10.01 2.02 10.16
N LEU A 125 -10.27 1.31 9.06
CA LEU A 125 -9.28 0.71 8.18
C LEU A 125 -8.86 1.61 7.01
N ILE A 126 -9.26 2.89 7.01
CA ILE A 126 -8.96 3.83 5.93
C ILE A 126 -7.77 4.71 6.29
N PRO A 127 -6.59 4.51 5.68
CA PRO A 127 -5.47 5.44 5.79
C PRO A 127 -5.67 6.68 4.91
N ASP A 128 -5.04 7.79 5.30
CA ASP A 128 -4.88 8.96 4.45
C ASP A 128 -3.72 8.73 3.47
N LEU A 129 -4.04 8.77 2.19
CA LEU A 129 -3.08 8.56 1.09
C LEU A 129 -2.66 9.87 0.41
N THR A 130 -3.06 11.03 0.93
CA THR A 130 -2.80 12.34 0.30
C THR A 130 -1.31 12.56 0.06
N HIS A 131 -0.49 12.38 1.08
CA HIS A 131 0.97 12.52 0.96
C HIS A 131 1.58 11.49 0.00
N PHE A 132 1.12 10.24 0.06
CA PHE A 132 1.57 9.16 -0.82
C PHE A 132 1.33 9.49 -2.31
N TYR A 133 0.15 10.03 -2.64
CA TYR A 133 -0.15 10.45 -4.01
C TYR A 133 0.58 11.74 -4.40
N ALA A 134 0.84 12.66 -3.47
CA ALA A 134 1.67 13.82 -3.74
C ALA A 134 3.12 13.42 -4.11
N GLN A 135 3.69 12.43 -3.42
CA GLN A 135 4.99 11.86 -3.77
C GLN A 135 4.97 11.17 -5.14
N HIS A 136 3.89 10.45 -5.47
CA HIS A 136 3.73 9.90 -6.81
C HIS A 136 3.63 10.99 -7.88
N ALA A 137 2.87 12.04 -7.64
CA ALA A 137 2.75 13.16 -8.58
C ALA A 137 4.09 13.88 -8.81
N SER A 138 4.94 13.96 -7.79
CA SER A 138 6.25 14.67 -7.87
C SER A 138 7.24 14.00 -8.82
N ILE A 139 7.08 12.72 -9.16
CA ILE A 139 7.95 12.03 -10.11
C ILE A 139 7.48 12.17 -11.57
N MET A 140 6.51 13.04 -11.84
CA MET A 140 5.95 13.27 -13.17
C MET A 140 5.54 11.95 -13.85
N PRO A 141 4.48 11.24 -13.34
CA PRO A 141 4.12 9.90 -13.80
C PRO A 141 3.32 9.93 -15.12
N TRP A 142 3.84 10.59 -16.11
CA TRP A 142 3.30 10.68 -17.47
C TRP A 142 4.43 10.77 -18.50
N LEU A 143 4.12 10.55 -19.75
CA LEU A 143 5.08 10.61 -20.86
C LEU A 143 5.48 12.07 -21.14
N GLU A 144 6.77 12.36 -21.06
CA GLU A 144 7.36 13.64 -21.44
C GLU A 144 8.06 13.52 -22.80
N THR A 145 7.66 14.37 -23.75
CA THR A 145 8.23 14.38 -25.10
C THR A 145 8.59 15.80 -25.52
N LYS A 146 9.76 15.97 -26.11
CA LYS A 146 10.26 17.25 -26.63
C LYS A 146 10.09 17.32 -28.13
N THR A 147 9.99 16.19 -28.81
CA THR A 147 9.77 16.09 -30.26
C THR A 147 8.31 16.30 -30.61
N ASN A 148 8.08 16.73 -31.85
CA ASN A 148 6.73 16.94 -32.37
C ASN A 148 5.93 15.64 -32.31
N ARG A 149 4.68 15.74 -31.88
CA ARG A 149 3.76 14.59 -31.84
C ARG A 149 3.67 13.93 -33.22
N PRO A 150 3.88 12.61 -33.32
CA PRO A 150 3.70 11.88 -34.55
C PRO A 150 2.23 11.90 -35.01
N ALA A 151 2.00 11.71 -36.31
CA ALA A 151 0.66 11.78 -36.91
C ALA A 151 -0.31 10.72 -36.34
N LYS A 152 0.22 9.60 -35.85
CA LYS A 152 -0.59 8.50 -35.28
C LYS A 152 -0.27 8.31 -33.81
N GLU A 153 0.76 7.54 -33.51
CA GLU A 153 1.10 7.09 -32.14
C GLU A 153 2.61 7.09 -31.92
N TRP A 154 3.03 7.17 -30.65
CA TRP A 154 4.41 6.95 -30.25
C TRP A 154 4.70 5.44 -30.32
N LYS A 155 5.56 5.05 -31.26
CA LYS A 155 5.93 3.64 -31.44
C LYS A 155 6.93 3.19 -30.38
N GLN A 156 6.86 1.92 -30.01
CA GLN A 156 7.79 1.25 -29.11
C GLN A 156 8.08 -0.15 -29.66
N SER A 157 9.33 -0.59 -29.59
CA SER A 157 9.69 -1.96 -29.95
C SER A 157 9.13 -2.97 -28.95
N ILE A 158 8.99 -4.24 -29.33
CA ILE A 158 8.56 -5.31 -28.43
C ILE A 158 9.58 -5.46 -27.29
N GLU A 159 10.87 -5.35 -27.60
CA GLU A 159 11.97 -5.45 -26.65
C GLU A 159 11.93 -4.32 -25.62
N ASP A 160 11.67 -3.08 -26.05
CA ASP A 160 11.55 -1.95 -25.13
C ASP A 160 10.29 -2.05 -24.27
N ARG A 161 9.17 -2.46 -24.88
CA ARG A 161 7.94 -2.69 -24.14
C ARG A 161 8.14 -3.74 -23.03
N LYS A 162 8.89 -4.82 -23.32
CA LYS A 162 9.19 -5.87 -22.36
C LYS A 162 10.01 -5.39 -21.15
N LYS A 163 10.83 -4.36 -21.29
CA LYS A 163 11.57 -3.73 -20.18
C LYS A 163 10.64 -3.15 -19.09
N LEU A 164 9.41 -2.82 -19.45
CA LEU A 164 8.41 -2.26 -18.53
C LEU A 164 7.64 -3.33 -17.74
N ASP A 165 7.80 -4.62 -18.07
CA ASP A 165 7.17 -5.71 -17.34
C ASP A 165 7.69 -5.76 -15.90
N GLY A 166 6.78 -5.92 -14.95
CA GLY A 166 7.08 -5.83 -13.52
C GLY A 166 7.15 -4.40 -12.96
N LEU A 167 6.84 -3.38 -13.75
CA LEU A 167 6.82 -1.98 -13.34
C LEU A 167 5.42 -1.36 -13.51
N TYR A 168 4.81 -1.49 -14.69
CA TYR A 168 3.51 -0.86 -14.99
C TYR A 168 2.32 -1.55 -14.31
N GLU A 169 2.49 -2.77 -13.82
CA GLU A 169 1.45 -3.52 -13.11
C GLU A 169 1.21 -3.03 -11.67
N CYS A 170 1.98 -2.05 -11.22
CA CYS A 170 1.79 -1.47 -9.90
C CYS A 170 0.43 -0.77 -9.79
N VAL A 171 -0.36 -1.19 -8.81
CA VAL A 171 -1.73 -0.70 -8.56
C VAL A 171 -1.77 0.38 -7.47
N MET A 172 -0.64 0.93 -7.08
CA MET A 172 -0.52 2.02 -6.09
C MET A 172 -1.23 1.73 -4.75
N CYS A 173 -1.20 0.48 -4.30
CA CYS A 173 -1.88 0.06 -3.07
C CYS A 173 -1.17 0.51 -1.76
N ALA A 174 0.02 1.06 -1.85
CA ALA A 174 0.87 1.52 -0.74
C ALA A 174 1.40 0.42 0.21
N SER A 175 1.11 -0.86 0.00
CA SER A 175 1.60 -1.96 0.87
C SER A 175 3.12 -1.96 1.02
N CYS A 176 3.87 -1.72 -0.07
CA CYS A 176 5.32 -1.68 -0.06
C CYS A 176 5.90 -0.47 0.69
N SER A 177 5.31 0.72 0.51
CA SER A 177 5.76 1.95 1.19
C SER A 177 5.51 1.85 2.69
N THR A 178 4.34 1.37 3.09
CA THR A 178 3.97 1.20 4.50
C THR A 178 4.69 0.05 5.21
N SER A 179 5.36 -0.84 4.46
CA SER A 179 6.23 -1.90 5.01
C SER A 179 7.71 -1.51 5.07
N CYS A 180 8.08 -0.33 4.58
CA CYS A 180 9.46 0.11 4.48
C CYS A 180 9.91 0.90 5.71
N PRO A 181 10.86 0.41 6.54
CA PRO A 181 11.35 1.15 7.70
C PRO A 181 11.91 2.52 7.35
N SER A 182 12.61 2.65 6.21
CA SER A 182 13.10 3.96 5.76
C SER A 182 11.97 4.94 5.48
N TYR A 183 10.83 4.48 4.99
CA TYR A 183 9.65 5.30 4.76
C TYR A 183 8.96 5.68 6.09
N TRP A 184 8.97 4.80 7.08
CA TRP A 184 8.42 5.12 8.40
C TRP A 184 9.10 6.31 9.06
N TRP A 185 10.45 6.39 8.95
CA TRP A 185 11.27 7.41 9.63
C TRP A 185 11.51 8.67 8.80
N ASN A 186 11.43 8.58 7.47
CA ASN A 186 11.74 9.67 6.55
C ASN A 186 10.63 9.86 5.49
N GLY A 187 9.39 9.50 5.79
CA GLY A 187 8.27 9.56 4.84
C GLY A 187 7.95 10.97 4.35
N ASP A 188 8.39 11.99 5.06
CA ASP A 188 8.30 13.41 4.66
C ASP A 188 9.15 13.74 3.42
N ARG A 189 10.29 13.09 3.23
CA ARG A 189 11.25 13.38 2.15
C ARG A 189 11.60 12.18 1.28
N TYR A 190 11.64 10.97 1.83
CA TYR A 190 11.90 9.75 1.07
C TYR A 190 10.68 9.37 0.23
N LEU A 191 10.85 9.29 -1.09
CA LEU A 191 9.74 9.00 -2.01
C LEU A 191 9.11 7.63 -1.81
N GLY A 192 9.85 6.71 -1.22
CA GLY A 192 9.35 5.36 -0.96
C GLY A 192 9.35 4.43 -2.18
N PRO A 193 9.14 3.12 -1.92
CA PRO A 193 9.29 2.10 -2.95
C PRO A 193 8.31 2.24 -4.11
N ALA A 194 7.06 2.63 -3.86
CA ALA A 194 6.05 2.73 -4.91
C ALA A 194 6.36 3.85 -5.90
N ALA A 195 6.62 5.08 -5.40
CA ALA A 195 6.93 6.22 -6.26
C ALA A 195 8.23 5.98 -7.03
N LEU A 196 9.26 5.40 -6.40
CA LEU A 196 10.53 5.10 -7.06
C LEU A 196 10.42 3.98 -8.12
N LEU A 197 9.54 2.99 -7.91
CA LEU A 197 9.25 2.00 -8.96
C LEU A 197 8.60 2.66 -10.17
N HIS A 198 7.65 3.57 -9.96
CA HIS A 198 7.04 4.34 -11.04
C HIS A 198 8.02 5.33 -11.69
N ALA A 199 8.92 5.94 -10.92
CA ALA A 199 9.98 6.78 -11.49
C ALA A 199 10.85 5.97 -12.47
N TYR A 200 11.31 4.78 -12.07
CA TYR A 200 12.08 3.90 -12.93
C TYR A 200 11.31 3.50 -14.20
N ARG A 201 10.03 3.20 -14.07
CA ARG A 201 9.15 2.86 -15.20
C ARG A 201 9.18 3.97 -16.28
N TRP A 202 9.15 5.24 -15.88
CA TRP A 202 9.21 6.36 -16.83
C TRP A 202 10.62 6.65 -17.34
N ILE A 203 11.64 6.50 -16.50
CA ILE A 203 13.06 6.69 -16.87
C ILE A 203 13.48 5.75 -17.99
N ILE A 204 12.99 4.51 -18.00
CA ILE A 204 13.36 3.50 -19.01
C ILE A 204 12.35 3.34 -20.15
N ASP A 205 11.29 4.12 -20.17
CA ASP A 205 10.34 4.11 -21.30
C ASP A 205 11.01 4.74 -22.53
N SER A 206 11.23 3.95 -23.59
CA SER A 206 11.93 4.39 -24.81
C SER A 206 11.23 5.52 -25.56
N ARG A 207 10.02 5.87 -25.18
CA ARG A 207 9.25 6.99 -25.74
C ARG A 207 9.40 8.27 -24.94
N ASP A 208 9.92 8.17 -23.71
CA ASP A 208 10.14 9.30 -22.82
C ASP A 208 11.48 9.98 -23.15
N GLU A 209 11.47 11.30 -23.24
CA GLU A 209 12.64 12.11 -23.63
C GLU A 209 13.20 12.95 -22.47
N ALA A 210 12.70 12.71 -21.24
CA ALA A 210 13.08 13.46 -20.04
C ALA A 210 13.93 12.65 -19.05
N THR A 211 14.64 11.61 -19.49
CA THR A 211 15.46 10.74 -18.62
C THR A 211 16.42 11.54 -17.74
N GLY A 212 17.12 12.54 -18.31
CA GLY A 212 18.07 13.37 -17.58
C GLY A 212 17.39 14.16 -16.46
N GLU A 213 16.34 14.88 -16.79
CA GLU A 213 15.56 15.69 -15.83
C GLU A 213 14.94 14.85 -14.73
N ARG A 214 14.46 13.64 -15.05
CA ARG A 214 13.93 12.71 -14.06
C ARG A 214 15.01 12.23 -13.09
N LEU A 215 16.20 11.96 -13.58
CA LEU A 215 17.34 11.60 -12.73
C LEU A 215 17.77 12.77 -11.86
N ASP A 216 17.83 14.00 -12.40
CA ASP A 216 18.17 15.22 -11.64
C ASP A 216 17.19 15.44 -10.49
N GLU A 217 15.89 15.28 -10.73
CA GLU A 217 14.86 15.39 -9.70
C GLU A 217 14.99 14.36 -8.58
N LEU A 218 15.53 13.17 -8.87
CA LEU A 218 15.73 12.11 -7.89
C LEU A 218 17.07 12.23 -7.15
N GLU A 219 18.02 13.01 -7.64
CA GLU A 219 19.37 13.14 -7.07
C GLU A 219 19.34 14.00 -5.81
N ASP A 220 18.81 13.43 -4.74
CA ASP A 220 18.70 14.03 -3.42
C ASP A 220 19.02 12.98 -2.34
N PRO A 221 19.78 13.32 -1.29
CA PRO A 221 20.15 12.38 -0.23
C PRO A 221 18.97 11.71 0.46
N PHE A 222 17.79 12.33 0.43
CA PHE A 222 16.57 11.80 1.05
C PHE A 222 15.63 11.16 0.05
N LYS A 223 15.38 11.74 -1.14
CA LYS A 223 14.42 11.24 -2.12
C LYS A 223 14.71 9.80 -2.55
N LEU A 224 15.98 9.50 -2.90
CA LEU A 224 16.40 8.21 -3.44
C LEU A 224 17.24 7.39 -2.45
N TYR A 225 18.24 8.02 -1.85
CA TYR A 225 19.33 7.29 -1.17
C TYR A 225 18.98 6.77 0.22
N ARG A 226 17.78 7.04 0.74
CA ARG A 226 17.28 6.41 1.98
C ARG A 226 16.85 4.96 1.80
N CYS A 227 16.87 4.44 0.59
CA CYS A 227 16.72 3.00 0.36
C CYS A 227 17.98 2.26 0.82
N HIS A 228 17.84 1.41 1.83
CA HIS A 228 18.91 0.53 2.36
C HIS A 228 18.75 -0.93 1.95
N THR A 229 17.96 -1.21 0.93
CA THR A 229 17.76 -2.56 0.35
C THR A 229 17.28 -3.60 1.38
N ILE A 230 16.37 -3.20 2.28
CA ILE A 230 15.80 -4.08 3.33
C ILE A 230 14.89 -5.16 2.73
N MET A 231 14.38 -4.97 1.52
CA MET A 231 13.57 -5.90 0.72
C MET A 231 12.13 -6.14 1.21
N ASN A 232 11.67 -5.50 2.27
CA ASN A 232 10.28 -5.63 2.73
C ASN A 232 9.27 -5.27 1.62
N CYS A 233 9.60 -4.27 0.82
CA CYS A 233 8.75 -3.81 -0.29
C CYS A 233 8.51 -4.89 -1.36
N ALA A 234 9.53 -5.71 -1.66
CA ALA A 234 9.40 -6.82 -2.61
C ALA A 234 8.63 -8.00 -1.99
N LYS A 235 8.88 -8.30 -0.71
CA LYS A 235 8.22 -9.42 -0.02
C LYS A 235 6.72 -9.20 0.19
N THR A 236 6.31 -7.96 0.46
CA THR A 236 4.91 -7.62 0.78
C THR A 236 4.06 -7.30 -0.44
N CYS A 237 4.67 -7.15 -1.63
CA CYS A 237 3.94 -6.72 -2.82
C CYS A 237 2.90 -7.76 -3.26
N PRO A 238 1.59 -7.46 -3.21
CA PRO A 238 0.56 -8.42 -3.59
C PRO A 238 0.51 -8.71 -5.10
N LYS A 239 1.28 -7.94 -5.90
CA LYS A 239 1.46 -8.16 -7.34
C LYS A 239 2.78 -8.84 -7.68
N GLY A 240 3.59 -9.23 -6.68
CA GLY A 240 4.88 -9.88 -6.90
C GLY A 240 5.95 -8.98 -7.53
N LEU A 241 5.78 -7.64 -7.48
CA LEU A 241 6.74 -6.70 -8.05
C LEU A 241 7.96 -6.51 -7.15
N ASN A 242 9.05 -6.02 -7.73
CA ASN A 242 10.30 -5.78 -6.99
C ASN A 242 10.73 -4.31 -7.03
N PRO A 243 10.17 -3.44 -6.17
CA PRO A 243 10.57 -2.04 -6.10
C PRO A 243 12.04 -1.84 -5.74
N ALA A 244 12.62 -2.72 -4.93
CA ALA A 244 14.03 -2.61 -4.54
C ALA A 244 14.97 -2.77 -5.74
N LYS A 245 14.65 -3.65 -6.70
CA LYS A 245 15.39 -3.80 -7.95
C LYS A 245 15.30 -2.52 -8.78
N ALA A 246 14.10 -1.95 -8.94
CA ALA A 246 13.92 -0.70 -9.67
C ALA A 246 14.76 0.45 -9.06
N ILE A 247 14.78 0.57 -7.73
CA ILE A 247 15.60 1.57 -7.02
C ILE A 247 17.10 1.33 -7.25
N ALA A 248 17.54 0.07 -7.26
CA ALA A 248 18.94 -0.26 -7.52
C ALA A 248 19.36 0.12 -8.94
N GLU A 249 18.50 -0.09 -9.94
CA GLU A 249 18.76 0.31 -11.32
C GLU A 249 18.82 1.84 -11.46
N ILE A 250 17.94 2.61 -10.79
CA ILE A 250 18.05 4.08 -10.76
C ILE A 250 19.41 4.49 -10.19
N LYS A 251 19.83 3.91 -9.06
CA LYS A 251 21.13 4.22 -8.45
C LYS A 251 22.29 3.90 -9.37
N LYS A 252 22.23 2.80 -10.12
CA LYS A 252 23.21 2.46 -11.13
C LYS A 252 23.28 3.52 -12.22
N MET A 253 22.13 3.96 -12.76
CA MET A 253 22.07 5.03 -13.75
C MET A 253 22.65 6.36 -13.24
N MET A 254 22.49 6.66 -11.94
CA MET A 254 23.12 7.82 -11.30
C MET A 254 24.65 7.73 -11.33
N VAL A 255 25.22 6.56 -11.08
CA VAL A 255 26.67 6.33 -11.14
C VAL A 255 27.15 6.43 -12.59
N ASP A 256 26.49 5.73 -13.51
CA ASP A 256 26.88 5.65 -14.93
C ASP A 256 26.95 7.06 -15.60
N ARG A 257 26.10 8.01 -15.15
CA ARG A 257 26.13 9.38 -15.68
C ARG A 257 27.14 10.30 -15.00
N SER A 258 27.71 9.88 -13.85
CA SER A 258 28.67 10.65 -13.08
C SER A 258 30.11 10.34 -13.48
N VAL A 259 30.35 9.29 -14.26
CA VAL A 259 31.63 8.83 -14.80
C VAL A 259 31.77 9.27 -16.25
#